data_6ba8948586d150f7f7c9973d8a03169a
#
_entry.id   6ba8948586d150f7f7c9973d8a03169a
#
_cell.length_a   1.000
_cell.length_b   1.000
_cell.length_c   1.000
_cell.angle_alpha   90.00
_cell.angle_beta   90.00
_cell.angle_gamma   90.00
#
_symmetry.space_group_name_H-M   'P 1'
#
loop_
_entity.id
_entity.type
_entity.pdbx_description
1 polymer ?
#
loop_
_entity_poly.entity_id
_entity_poly.type
_entity_poly.pdbx_seq_one_letter_code
_entity_poly.pdbx_strand_id
1 'polypeptide(L)'
;DVGRKGLLFRKLDTEAQLLEYHNYCPMDYIVQDLVDQPMELGVFYVRHPSKQTGQITGIILREALEVWGNGKDTLRELIVNHPQAGKRADEMCRKHEDKLDWVPADRERYVLSYAINRSRGARLRNLTSEVDPELTAFFDKISLHSKYFFWGRYDIKCNSIAELKKGENYAILEYNGAGASPSHIYHCGMSLWQAYGVLLFHWKL
;
A
#
# COMPACT_ATOMS: atom_id res chain seq x y z
N ASP A 1 -0.96 1.18 21.15
CA ASP A 1 -0.98 0.98 19.67
C ASP A 1 0.29 1.48 19.03
N VAL A 2 1.26 0.61 18.92
CA VAL A 2 2.62 0.97 18.50
C VAL A 2 2.87 0.71 17.01
N GLY A 3 1.94 0.06 16.31
CA GLY A 3 2.05 -0.30 14.89
C GLY A 3 1.81 0.81 13.87
N ARG A 4 1.80 2.08 14.30
CA ARG A 4 1.49 3.19 13.40
C ARG A 4 2.58 3.39 12.33
N LYS A 5 2.18 3.49 11.06
CA LYS A 5 3.03 3.84 9.92
C LYS A 5 4.18 2.86 9.63
N GLY A 6 4.03 1.58 10.00
CA GLY A 6 5.06 0.56 9.79
C GLY A 6 6.32 0.79 10.64
N LEU A 7 6.17 1.42 11.80
CA LEU A 7 7.26 1.55 12.77
C LEU A 7 7.68 0.15 13.23
N LEU A 8 8.98 -0.12 13.25
CA LEU A 8 9.57 -1.43 13.62
C LEU A 8 9.18 -2.60 12.70
N PHE A 9 8.50 -2.35 11.55
CA PHE A 9 8.26 -3.41 10.58
C PHE A 9 9.58 -3.97 10.05
N ARG A 10 9.71 -5.30 10.09
CA ARG A 10 10.84 -6.04 9.55
C ARG A 10 10.33 -7.22 8.72
N LYS A 11 10.88 -7.41 7.53
CA LYS A 11 10.82 -8.69 6.83
C LYS A 11 11.91 -9.57 7.40
N LEU A 12 11.57 -10.77 7.78
CA LEU A 12 12.47 -11.76 8.36
C LEU A 12 12.41 -13.01 7.48
N ASP A 13 13.54 -13.49 7.04
CA ASP A 13 13.63 -14.63 6.12
C ASP A 13 14.18 -15.89 6.85
N THR A 14 14.67 -15.75 8.09
CA THR A 14 15.24 -16.85 8.88
C THR A 14 14.86 -16.77 10.35
N GLU A 15 14.87 -17.92 11.03
CA GLU A 15 14.68 -17.99 12.47
C GLU A 15 15.73 -17.17 13.25
N ALA A 16 16.97 -17.16 12.79
CA ALA A 16 18.02 -16.36 13.40
C ALA A 16 17.69 -14.87 13.41
N GLN A 17 17.17 -14.35 12.27
CA GLN A 17 16.71 -12.96 12.19
C GLN A 17 15.50 -12.70 13.10
N LEU A 18 14.61 -13.67 13.29
CA LEU A 18 13.49 -13.54 14.22
C LEU A 18 13.99 -13.45 15.67
N LEU A 19 14.94 -14.28 16.05
CA LEU A 19 15.56 -14.23 17.39
C LEU A 19 16.30 -12.91 17.64
N GLU A 20 17.03 -12.42 16.65
CA GLU A 20 17.68 -11.11 16.72
C GLU A 20 16.65 -10.01 16.92
N TYR A 21 15.58 -10.01 16.12
CA TYR A 21 14.49 -9.04 16.23
C TYR A 21 13.80 -9.11 17.60
N HIS A 22 13.57 -10.32 18.13
CA HIS A 22 12.99 -10.53 19.45
C HIS A 22 13.83 -9.87 20.56
N ASN A 23 15.14 -10.03 20.50
CA ASN A 23 16.06 -9.41 21.46
C ASN A 23 16.12 -7.88 21.32
N TYR A 24 15.89 -7.36 20.11
CA TYR A 24 15.90 -5.92 19.83
C TYR A 24 14.59 -5.23 20.20
N CYS A 25 13.43 -5.90 20.01
CA CYS A 25 12.12 -5.29 20.17
C CYS A 25 11.66 -5.36 21.65
N PRO A 26 11.55 -4.21 22.36
CA PRO A 26 11.23 -4.18 23.79
C PRO A 26 9.73 -4.29 24.08
N MET A 27 8.90 -4.62 23.11
CA MET A 27 7.44 -4.63 23.23
C MET A 27 6.83 -5.84 22.52
N ASP A 28 5.55 -6.11 22.79
CA ASP A 28 4.79 -7.13 22.08
C ASP A 28 4.69 -6.81 20.60
N TYR A 29 4.84 -7.82 19.75
CA TYR A 29 4.77 -7.70 18.30
C TYR A 29 4.05 -8.89 17.68
N ILE A 30 3.60 -8.74 16.44
CA ILE A 30 2.93 -9.78 15.67
C ILE A 30 3.91 -10.33 14.64
N VAL A 31 4.00 -11.66 14.57
CA VAL A 31 4.67 -12.39 13.48
C VAL A 31 3.59 -12.99 12.61
N GLN A 32 3.68 -12.77 11.30
CA GLN A 32 2.74 -13.29 10.32
C GLN A 32 3.42 -13.55 8.99
N ASP A 33 2.84 -14.40 8.17
CA ASP A 33 3.32 -14.63 6.81
C ASP A 33 3.30 -13.35 5.99
N LEU A 34 4.36 -13.16 5.20
CA LEU A 34 4.45 -12.03 4.30
C LEU A 34 3.53 -12.26 3.10
N VAL A 35 2.56 -11.40 2.94
CA VAL A 35 1.71 -11.35 1.74
C VAL A 35 2.51 -10.74 0.59
N ASP A 36 2.86 -11.53 -0.43
CA ASP A 36 3.84 -11.15 -1.45
C ASP A 36 3.23 -10.92 -2.86
N GLN A 37 1.94 -10.67 -2.95
CA GLN A 37 1.35 -10.25 -4.22
C GLN A 37 1.92 -8.88 -4.65
N PRO A 38 2.13 -8.68 -5.97
CA PRO A 38 2.87 -7.54 -6.51
C PRO A 38 2.13 -6.20 -6.43
N MET A 39 0.79 -6.22 -6.39
CA MET A 39 -0.02 -5.00 -6.35
C MET A 39 -0.58 -4.77 -4.96
N GLU A 40 -0.36 -3.59 -4.40
CA GLU A 40 -1.05 -3.14 -3.19
C GLU A 40 -2.02 -2.01 -3.53
N LEU A 41 -3.30 -2.29 -3.33
CA LEU A 41 -4.40 -1.39 -3.66
C LEU A 41 -5.06 -0.84 -2.40
N GLY A 42 -5.37 0.46 -2.42
CA GLY A 42 -6.34 1.05 -1.50
C GLY A 42 -7.64 1.30 -2.26
N VAL A 43 -8.70 0.56 -1.93
CA VAL A 43 -9.99 0.65 -2.61
C VAL A 43 -11.01 1.29 -1.69
N PHE A 44 -11.49 2.46 -2.07
CA PHE A 44 -12.52 3.18 -1.32
C PHE A 44 -13.90 2.78 -1.81
N TYR A 45 -14.68 2.14 -0.93
CA TYR A 45 -15.99 1.60 -1.22
C TYR A 45 -17.05 2.24 -0.31
N VAL A 46 -18.23 2.49 -0.86
CA VAL A 46 -19.37 3.05 -0.14
C VAL A 46 -20.66 2.33 -0.55
N ARG A 47 -21.56 2.10 0.41
CA ARG A 47 -22.88 1.49 0.17
C ARG A 47 -23.89 2.03 1.17
N HIS A 48 -25.02 2.52 0.68
CA HIS A 48 -26.11 2.91 1.56
C HIS A 48 -26.66 1.69 2.32
N PRO A 49 -26.93 1.76 3.63
CA PRO A 49 -27.40 0.62 4.43
C PRO A 49 -28.63 -0.11 3.89
N SER A 50 -29.53 0.61 3.22
CA SER A 50 -30.75 0.03 2.61
C SER A 50 -30.53 -0.59 1.23
N LYS A 51 -29.30 -0.52 0.67
CA LYS A 51 -29.00 -1.03 -0.68
C LYS A 51 -28.16 -2.29 -0.62
N GLN A 52 -28.35 -3.18 -1.59
CA GLN A 52 -27.53 -4.37 -1.78
C GLN A 52 -26.27 -4.10 -2.60
N THR A 53 -26.24 -3.03 -3.38
CA THR A 53 -25.12 -2.63 -4.22
C THR A 53 -24.53 -1.33 -3.73
N GLY A 54 -23.21 -1.25 -3.78
CA GLY A 54 -22.44 -0.06 -3.44
C GLY A 54 -21.74 0.53 -4.65
N GLN A 55 -20.72 1.33 -4.37
CA GLN A 55 -19.92 2.00 -5.36
C GLN A 55 -18.47 2.11 -4.91
N ILE A 56 -17.54 1.83 -5.81
CA ILE A 56 -16.13 2.17 -5.62
C ILE A 56 -15.94 3.61 -6.07
N THR A 57 -15.53 4.48 -5.14
CA THR A 57 -15.31 5.90 -5.43
C THR A 57 -13.87 6.24 -5.75
N GLY A 58 -12.94 5.32 -5.47
CA GLY A 58 -11.55 5.50 -5.85
C GLY A 58 -10.70 4.26 -5.59
N ILE A 59 -9.71 4.08 -6.47
CA ILE A 59 -8.68 3.05 -6.32
C ILE A 59 -7.33 3.74 -6.42
N ILE A 60 -6.45 3.46 -5.48
CA ILE A 60 -5.04 3.83 -5.56
C ILE A 60 -4.16 2.58 -5.57
N LEU A 61 -3.20 2.55 -6.47
CA LEU A 61 -2.08 1.63 -6.40
C LEU A 61 -0.99 2.29 -5.55
N ARG A 62 -0.50 1.54 -4.58
CA ARG A 62 0.63 1.93 -3.74
C ARG A 62 1.87 1.20 -4.23
N GLU A 63 2.83 1.95 -4.71
CA GLU A 63 4.10 1.41 -5.20
C GLU A 63 5.17 1.59 -4.10
N ALA A 64 5.89 0.51 -3.80
CA ALA A 64 6.97 0.54 -2.83
C ALA A 64 8.04 1.57 -3.21
N LEU A 65 8.76 2.09 -2.23
CA LEU A 65 9.97 2.85 -2.53
C LEU A 65 11.07 1.87 -2.92
N GLU A 66 11.51 1.96 -4.17
CA GLU A 66 12.47 1.04 -4.75
C GLU A 66 13.44 1.78 -5.69
N VAL A 67 14.58 1.17 -5.93
CA VAL A 67 15.55 1.59 -6.96
C VAL A 67 15.78 0.45 -7.94
N TRP A 68 16.22 0.80 -9.13
CA TRP A 68 16.56 -0.13 -10.18
C TRP A 68 18.03 -0.03 -10.49
N GLY A 69 18.73 -1.14 -10.48
CA GLY A 69 20.13 -1.23 -10.85
C GLY A 69 20.35 -0.81 -12.31
N ASN A 70 21.52 -0.29 -12.58
CA ASN A 70 22.00 0.04 -13.92
C ASN A 70 23.36 -0.63 -14.23
N GLY A 71 23.82 -1.52 -13.35
CA GLY A 71 25.08 -2.23 -13.48
C GLY A 71 26.33 -1.37 -13.31
N LYS A 72 26.20 -0.14 -12.81
CA LYS A 72 27.30 0.84 -12.68
C LYS A 72 27.32 1.54 -11.33
N ASP A 73 26.17 2.09 -10.93
CA ASP A 73 26.04 2.87 -9.71
C ASP A 73 25.85 1.95 -8.51
N THR A 74 26.46 2.34 -7.40
CA THR A 74 26.26 1.70 -6.10
C THR A 74 24.84 1.94 -5.59
N LEU A 75 24.39 1.11 -4.67
CA LEU A 75 23.09 1.31 -4.00
C LEU A 75 23.02 2.71 -3.35
N ARG A 76 24.11 3.20 -2.79
CA ARG A 76 24.22 4.56 -2.24
C ARG A 76 23.89 5.62 -3.28
N GLU A 77 24.53 5.55 -4.45
CA GLU A 77 24.32 6.50 -5.54
C GLU A 77 22.89 6.44 -6.08
N LEU A 78 22.34 5.23 -6.23
CA LEU A 78 20.95 5.03 -6.64
C LEU A 78 19.97 5.63 -5.63
N ILE A 79 20.22 5.50 -4.32
CA ILE A 79 19.38 6.10 -3.27
C ILE A 79 19.47 7.63 -3.34
N VAL A 80 20.68 8.19 -3.37
CA VAL A 80 20.88 9.66 -3.35
C VAL A 80 20.26 10.32 -4.58
N ASN A 81 20.42 9.70 -5.75
CA ASN A 81 19.89 10.23 -7.01
C ASN A 81 18.40 9.95 -7.24
N HIS A 82 17.76 9.11 -6.41
CA HIS A 82 16.34 8.80 -6.57
C HIS A 82 15.45 9.97 -6.11
N PRO A 83 14.44 10.41 -6.90
CA PRO A 83 13.63 11.61 -6.62
C PRO A 83 12.92 11.62 -5.25
N GLN A 84 12.56 10.44 -4.75
CA GLN A 84 11.85 10.28 -3.47
C GLN A 84 12.81 9.86 -2.35
N ALA A 85 13.66 8.85 -2.60
CA ALA A 85 14.60 8.33 -1.61
C ALA A 85 15.68 9.34 -1.27
N GLY A 86 16.16 10.12 -2.24
CA GLY A 86 17.17 11.16 -2.05
C GLY A 86 16.76 12.25 -1.06
N LYS A 87 15.46 12.54 -0.94
CA LYS A 87 14.95 13.47 0.09
C LYS A 87 15.15 12.95 1.53
N ARG A 88 15.47 11.68 1.68
CA ARG A 88 15.67 10.98 2.95
C ARG A 88 16.89 10.07 2.87
N ALA A 89 17.91 10.50 2.11
CA ALA A 89 19.10 9.70 1.81
C ALA A 89 19.77 9.17 3.08
N ASP A 90 19.93 10.00 4.10
CA ASP A 90 20.57 9.60 5.37
C ASP A 90 19.81 8.47 6.07
N GLU A 91 18.47 8.51 6.06
CA GLU A 91 17.64 7.45 6.64
C GLU A 91 17.74 6.17 5.83
N MET A 92 17.64 6.29 4.51
CA MET A 92 17.71 5.13 3.61
C MET A 92 19.10 4.50 3.62
N CYS A 93 20.16 5.29 3.60
CA CYS A 93 21.51 4.77 3.70
C CYS A 93 21.77 4.06 5.03
N ARG A 94 21.36 4.61 6.15
CA ARG A 94 21.47 3.91 7.45
C ARG A 94 20.72 2.59 7.48
N LYS A 95 19.53 2.54 6.87
CA LYS A 95 18.71 1.33 6.84
C LYS A 95 19.32 0.19 6.01
N HIS A 96 20.14 0.52 5.03
CA HIS A 96 20.77 -0.41 4.09
C HIS A 96 22.29 -0.33 4.12
N GLU A 97 22.87 0.02 5.30
CA GLU A 97 24.29 0.28 5.46
C GLU A 97 25.19 -0.89 5.03
N ASP A 98 24.69 -2.11 5.21
CA ASP A 98 25.34 -3.36 4.85
C ASP A 98 25.49 -3.59 3.32
N LYS A 99 24.75 -2.83 2.51
CA LYS A 99 24.68 -2.99 1.05
C LYS A 99 25.01 -1.74 0.23
N LEU A 100 25.43 -0.67 0.87
CA LEU A 100 25.60 0.62 0.18
C LEU A 100 26.60 0.61 -0.94
N ASP A 101 27.66 -0.20 -0.85
CA ASP A 101 28.71 -0.30 -1.86
C ASP A 101 28.42 -1.40 -2.91
N TRP A 102 27.33 -2.12 -2.75
CA TRP A 102 26.86 -3.09 -3.74
C TRP A 102 26.34 -2.38 -4.99
N VAL A 103 26.74 -2.90 -6.18
CA VAL A 103 26.27 -2.43 -7.48
C VAL A 103 25.20 -3.40 -7.98
N PRO A 104 23.91 -3.03 -7.95
CA PRO A 104 22.84 -3.88 -8.49
C PRO A 104 22.99 -4.05 -9.99
N ALA A 105 22.71 -5.26 -10.50
CA ALA A 105 22.76 -5.54 -11.94
C ALA A 105 21.80 -4.65 -12.74
N ASP A 106 22.01 -4.54 -14.05
CA ASP A 106 21.08 -3.78 -14.90
C ASP A 106 19.67 -4.33 -14.78
N ARG A 107 18.71 -3.42 -14.53
CA ARG A 107 17.29 -3.74 -14.27
C ARG A 107 17.03 -4.61 -13.04
N GLU A 108 17.98 -4.79 -12.17
CA GLU A 108 17.75 -5.45 -10.90
C GLU A 108 16.95 -4.53 -9.97
N ARG A 109 15.82 -5.04 -9.48
CA ARG A 109 14.93 -4.32 -8.57
C ARG A 109 15.40 -4.48 -7.13
N TYR A 110 15.56 -3.37 -6.44
CA TYR A 110 15.83 -3.38 -5.00
C TYR A 110 14.82 -2.52 -4.22
N VAL A 111 14.10 -3.15 -3.29
CA VAL A 111 13.05 -2.50 -2.48
C VAL A 111 13.68 -1.84 -1.26
N LEU A 112 13.60 -0.52 -1.19
CA LEU A 112 14.10 0.29 -0.07
C LEU A 112 13.15 0.28 1.13
N SER A 113 11.84 0.12 0.90
CA SER A 113 10.85 0.07 1.98
C SER A 113 9.69 -0.83 1.63
N TYR A 114 9.48 -1.87 2.44
CA TYR A 114 8.28 -2.73 2.38
C TYR A 114 7.07 -2.10 3.07
N ALA A 115 7.28 -1.08 3.92
CA ALA A 115 6.18 -0.32 4.49
C ALA A 115 5.67 0.69 3.45
N ILE A 116 4.66 0.28 2.69
CA ILE A 116 4.14 1.03 1.55
C ILE A 116 3.15 2.09 2.04
N ASN A 117 3.67 3.17 2.59
CA ASN A 117 2.88 4.35 2.89
C ASN A 117 3.59 5.64 2.40
N ARG A 118 2.81 6.69 2.16
CA ARG A 118 3.33 7.95 1.63
C ARG A 118 4.38 8.60 2.54
N SER A 119 4.20 8.52 3.84
CA SER A 119 5.18 9.08 4.79
C SER A 119 6.53 8.38 4.72
N ARG A 120 6.61 7.22 4.05
CA ARG A 120 7.83 6.46 3.81
C ARG A 120 8.28 6.47 2.35
N GLY A 121 7.72 7.37 1.53
CA GLY A 121 8.15 7.59 0.15
C GLY A 121 7.43 6.73 -0.89
N ALA A 122 6.39 5.97 -0.52
CA ALA A 122 5.58 5.24 -1.48
C ALA A 122 4.95 6.18 -2.52
N ARG A 123 4.97 5.76 -3.78
CA ARG A 123 4.28 6.44 -4.86
C ARG A 123 2.82 5.97 -4.90
N LEU A 124 1.92 6.93 -5.12
CA LEU A 124 0.49 6.65 -5.26
C LEU A 124 0.06 6.93 -6.70
N ARG A 125 -0.58 5.95 -7.32
CA ARG A 125 -1.14 6.07 -8.66
C ARG A 125 -2.64 5.82 -8.64
N ASN A 126 -3.39 6.73 -9.25
CA ASN A 126 -4.84 6.59 -9.36
C ASN A 126 -5.18 5.53 -10.42
N LEU A 127 -5.94 4.53 -10.03
CA LEU A 127 -6.49 3.47 -10.88
C LEU A 127 -8.02 3.49 -10.88
N THR A 128 -8.65 4.60 -10.53
CA THR A 128 -10.13 4.68 -10.49
C THR A 128 -10.77 4.42 -11.87
N SER A 129 -10.03 4.63 -12.96
CA SER A 129 -10.46 4.26 -14.33
C SER A 129 -10.63 2.74 -14.54
N GLU A 130 -10.05 1.91 -13.69
CA GLU A 130 -10.19 0.45 -13.74
C GLU A 130 -11.49 -0.06 -13.08
N VAL A 131 -12.26 0.86 -12.49
CA VAL A 131 -13.55 0.51 -11.87
C VAL A 131 -14.57 0.17 -12.94
N ASP A 132 -15.11 -1.01 -12.83
CA ASP A 132 -16.21 -1.49 -13.66
C ASP A 132 -17.27 -2.24 -12.80
N PRO A 133 -18.37 -2.68 -13.40
CA PRO A 133 -19.41 -3.41 -12.67
C PRO A 133 -18.92 -4.71 -12.04
N GLU A 134 -17.97 -5.41 -12.65
CA GLU A 134 -17.44 -6.70 -12.19
C GLU A 134 -16.62 -6.51 -10.91
N LEU A 135 -15.73 -5.51 -10.89
CA LEU A 135 -14.98 -5.15 -9.70
C LEU A 135 -15.90 -4.66 -8.57
N THR A 136 -16.92 -3.86 -8.92
CA THR A 136 -17.90 -3.39 -7.93
C THR A 136 -18.67 -4.55 -7.30
N ALA A 137 -19.11 -5.53 -8.11
CA ALA A 137 -19.82 -6.72 -7.63
C ALA A 137 -18.94 -7.58 -6.68
N PHE A 138 -17.63 -7.65 -6.94
CA PHE A 138 -16.70 -8.32 -6.04
C PHE A 138 -16.68 -7.63 -4.65
N PHE A 139 -16.60 -6.30 -4.60
CA PHE A 139 -16.62 -5.55 -3.34
C PHE A 139 -17.99 -5.56 -2.67
N ASP A 140 -19.07 -5.58 -3.42
CA ASP A 140 -20.42 -5.79 -2.89
C ASP A 140 -20.50 -7.11 -2.12
N LYS A 141 -20.01 -8.20 -2.71
CA LYS A 141 -19.98 -9.52 -2.07
C LYS A 141 -19.21 -9.51 -0.74
N ILE A 142 -18.02 -8.92 -0.72
CA ILE A 142 -17.20 -8.82 0.52
C ILE A 142 -17.91 -7.96 1.56
N SER A 143 -18.43 -6.80 1.17
CA SER A 143 -19.06 -5.84 2.07
C SER A 143 -20.37 -6.36 2.65
N LEU A 144 -21.13 -7.14 1.89
CA LEU A 144 -22.33 -7.82 2.36
C LEU A 144 -22.02 -8.95 3.34
N HIS A 145 -20.92 -9.70 3.09
CA HIS A 145 -20.47 -10.75 4.00
C HIS A 145 -20.10 -10.19 5.38
N SER A 146 -19.45 -9.03 5.44
CA SER A 146 -19.08 -8.37 6.69
C SER A 146 -20.25 -7.68 7.41
N LYS A 147 -21.44 -7.65 6.83
CA LYS A 147 -22.73 -7.08 7.31
C LYS A 147 -22.73 -5.58 7.58
N TYR A 148 -21.70 -5.03 8.22
CA TYR A 148 -21.65 -3.65 8.73
C TYR A 148 -20.69 -2.73 8.01
N PHE A 149 -20.11 -3.15 6.87
CA PHE A 149 -19.25 -2.27 6.12
C PHE A 149 -20.04 -1.51 5.06
N PHE A 150 -20.27 -0.25 5.37
CA PHE A 150 -21.02 0.63 4.49
C PHE A 150 -20.15 1.74 3.87
N TRP A 151 -19.01 2.04 4.49
CA TRP A 151 -18.17 3.14 4.07
C TRP A 151 -16.74 2.95 4.58
N GLY A 152 -15.76 3.05 3.69
CA GLY A 152 -14.36 2.99 4.07
C GLY A 152 -13.44 2.47 3.00
N ARG A 153 -12.23 2.08 3.40
CA ARG A 153 -11.16 1.65 2.50
C ARG A 153 -10.70 0.25 2.84
N TYR A 154 -10.67 -0.58 1.82
CA TYR A 154 -9.94 -1.84 1.84
C TYR A 154 -8.49 -1.61 1.41
N ASP A 155 -7.54 -2.08 2.18
CA ASP A 155 -6.14 -2.20 1.79
C ASP A 155 -5.90 -3.67 1.41
N ILE A 156 -5.62 -3.92 0.11
CA ILE A 156 -5.63 -5.26 -0.50
C ILE A 156 -4.32 -5.47 -1.26
N LYS A 157 -3.75 -6.67 -1.15
CA LYS A 157 -2.75 -7.15 -2.09
C LYS A 157 -3.37 -8.15 -3.07
N CYS A 158 -2.96 -8.08 -4.34
CA CYS A 158 -3.42 -8.99 -5.39
C CYS A 158 -2.36 -9.14 -6.49
N ASN A 159 -2.52 -10.18 -7.32
CA ASN A 159 -1.64 -10.34 -8.48
C ASN A 159 -1.99 -9.37 -9.60
N SER A 160 -3.29 -9.19 -9.85
CA SER A 160 -3.80 -8.27 -10.87
C SER A 160 -5.23 -7.85 -10.55
N ILE A 161 -5.69 -6.75 -11.15
CA ILE A 161 -7.11 -6.32 -11.05
C ILE A 161 -8.02 -7.37 -11.72
N ALA A 162 -7.57 -8.02 -12.79
CA ALA A 162 -8.34 -9.04 -13.49
C ALA A 162 -8.60 -10.28 -12.61
N GLU A 163 -7.63 -10.73 -11.82
CA GLU A 163 -7.79 -11.81 -10.86
C GLU A 163 -8.62 -11.36 -9.64
N LEU A 164 -8.42 -10.13 -9.18
CA LEU A 164 -9.20 -9.57 -8.07
C LEU A 164 -10.72 -9.55 -8.39
N LYS A 165 -11.11 -9.18 -9.61
CA LYS A 165 -12.50 -9.24 -10.07
C LYS A 165 -13.11 -10.63 -9.94
N LYS A 166 -12.32 -11.67 -10.21
CA LYS A 166 -12.72 -13.07 -10.07
C LYS A 166 -12.71 -13.56 -8.61
N GLY A 167 -12.15 -12.80 -7.70
CA GLY A 167 -11.94 -13.21 -6.32
C GLY A 167 -10.79 -14.21 -6.17
N GLU A 168 -9.76 -14.09 -7.00
CA GLU A 168 -8.59 -14.98 -7.05
C GLU A 168 -7.33 -14.22 -6.61
N ASN A 169 -6.39 -14.93 -6.00
CA ASN A 169 -5.03 -14.47 -5.68
C ASN A 169 -4.96 -13.08 -5.03
N TYR A 170 -5.78 -12.85 -4.02
CA TYR A 170 -5.80 -11.61 -3.25
C TYR A 170 -5.76 -11.88 -1.74
N ALA A 171 -5.33 -10.87 -1.00
CA ALA A 171 -5.41 -10.84 0.45
C ALA A 171 -5.83 -9.45 0.93
N ILE A 172 -6.81 -9.38 1.82
CA ILE A 172 -7.20 -8.14 2.50
C ILE A 172 -6.24 -7.96 3.67
N LEU A 173 -5.44 -6.90 3.64
CA LEU A 173 -4.46 -6.59 4.68
C LEU A 173 -5.11 -5.84 5.84
N GLU A 174 -5.94 -4.87 5.49
CA GLU A 174 -6.53 -3.95 6.46
C GLU A 174 -7.89 -3.45 5.96
N TYR A 175 -8.71 -3.11 6.90
CA TYR A 175 -10.05 -2.65 6.73
C TYR A 175 -10.25 -1.37 7.54
N ASN A 176 -10.31 -0.25 6.85
CA ASN A 176 -10.40 1.07 7.43
C ASN A 176 -11.83 1.60 7.29
N GLY A 177 -12.58 1.66 8.40
CA GLY A 177 -13.96 2.13 8.46
C GLY A 177 -14.11 3.65 8.39
N ALA A 178 -14.99 4.20 9.18
CA ALA A 178 -15.40 5.61 9.14
C ALA A 178 -14.25 6.64 9.31
N GLY A 179 -13.14 6.24 9.92
CA GLY A 179 -11.93 7.07 10.01
C GLY A 179 -11.04 7.09 8.77
N ALA A 180 -11.39 6.32 7.73
CA ALA A 180 -10.60 6.27 6.51
C ALA A 180 -10.69 7.57 5.71
N SER A 181 -9.54 8.05 5.27
CA SER A 181 -9.48 9.18 4.34
C SER A 181 -9.54 8.68 2.89
N PRO A 182 -10.33 9.30 2.00
CA PRO A 182 -10.36 8.97 0.57
C PRO A 182 -9.08 9.44 -0.12
N SER A 183 -8.01 8.68 0.04
CA SER A 183 -6.64 9.06 -0.33
C SER A 183 -6.47 9.43 -1.81
N HIS A 184 -7.34 8.94 -2.69
CA HIS A 184 -7.32 9.25 -4.12
C HIS A 184 -7.56 10.73 -4.43
N ILE A 185 -8.30 11.46 -3.55
CA ILE A 185 -8.54 12.89 -3.76
C ILE A 185 -7.34 13.78 -3.38
N TYR A 186 -6.46 13.32 -2.48
CA TYR A 186 -5.39 14.15 -1.95
C TYR A 186 -4.05 13.98 -2.68
N HIS A 187 -3.86 12.86 -3.38
CA HIS A 187 -2.50 12.45 -3.73
C HIS A 187 -2.29 12.06 -5.19
N CYS A 188 -3.36 12.10 -6.00
CA CYS A 188 -3.34 11.60 -7.37
C CYS A 188 -3.63 12.69 -8.42
N GLY A 189 -3.38 13.96 -8.09
CA GLY A 189 -3.54 15.06 -9.03
C GLY A 189 -4.99 15.47 -9.34
N MET A 190 -5.94 15.06 -8.51
CA MET A 190 -7.33 15.46 -8.64
C MET A 190 -7.48 16.97 -8.40
N SER A 191 -8.27 17.66 -9.23
CA SER A 191 -8.56 19.07 -9.01
C SER A 191 -9.42 19.28 -7.76
N LEU A 192 -9.39 20.48 -7.18
CA LEU A 192 -10.20 20.80 -5.99
C LEU A 192 -11.70 20.56 -6.21
N TRP A 193 -12.21 20.90 -7.38
CA TRP A 193 -13.63 20.71 -7.71
C TRP A 193 -14.02 19.23 -7.77
N GLN A 194 -13.17 18.41 -8.36
CA GLN A 194 -13.36 16.95 -8.36
C GLN A 194 -13.29 16.38 -6.94
N ALA A 195 -12.32 16.84 -6.14
CA ALA A 195 -12.19 16.41 -4.75
C ALA A 195 -13.42 16.77 -3.91
N TYR A 196 -13.94 18.01 -4.02
CA TYR A 196 -15.19 18.40 -3.38
C TYR A 196 -16.39 17.60 -3.88
N GLY A 197 -16.44 17.28 -5.17
CA GLY A 197 -17.49 16.42 -5.72
C GLY A 197 -17.55 15.06 -5.05
N VAL A 198 -16.39 14.42 -4.85
CA VAL A 198 -16.28 13.13 -4.12
C VAL A 198 -16.70 13.29 -2.67
N LEU A 199 -16.23 14.31 -1.96
CA LEU A 199 -16.57 14.53 -0.54
C LEU A 199 -18.07 14.79 -0.36
N LEU A 200 -18.67 15.64 -1.19
CA LEU A 200 -20.10 15.93 -1.15
C LEU A 200 -20.95 14.70 -1.49
N PHE A 201 -20.47 13.85 -2.42
CA PHE A 201 -21.11 12.57 -2.67
C PHE A 201 -21.09 11.68 -1.43
N HIS A 202 -19.94 11.55 -0.75
CA HIS A 202 -19.82 10.76 0.46
C HIS A 202 -20.70 11.29 1.62
N TRP A 203 -20.93 12.59 1.71
CA TRP A 203 -21.76 13.18 2.76
C TRP A 203 -23.27 13.04 2.52
N LYS A 204 -23.67 12.66 1.32
CA LYS A 204 -25.08 12.41 0.95
C LYS A 204 -25.51 10.95 1.16
N LEU A 205 -24.56 10.09 1.50
CA LEU A 205 -24.80 8.66 1.77
C LEU A 205 -25.23 8.46 3.22
#